data_99d157f07a3cc7e03ec91fa877b46c6c
#
_entry.id   99d157f07a3cc7e03ec91fa877b46c6c
#
_cell.length_a   1.000
_cell.length_b   1.000
_cell.length_c   1.000
_cell.angle_alpha   90.00
_cell.angle_beta   90.00
_cell.angle_gamma   90.00
#
_symmetry.space_group_name_H-M   'P 1'
#
loop_
_entity.id
_entity.type
_entity.pdbx_description
1 polymer ?
#
loop_
_entity_poly.entity_id
_entity_poly.type
_entity_poly.pdbx_seq_one_letter_code
_entity_poly.pdbx_strand_id
1 'polypeptide(L)' 'MVQGTVKWFDTTKKFGFIKPANGGEDIFVHISALQAAGLTSLENNQAVEFEISEERGRKSAANLKLAADIKIAA' A
#
# COMPACT_ATOMS: atom_id res chain seq x y z
N MET A 1 11.33 2.89 -5.16
CA MET A 1 10.07 2.44 -4.57
C MET A 1 9.42 1.39 -5.44
N VAL A 2 8.66 0.53 -4.84
CA VAL A 2 8.00 -0.56 -5.55
C VAL A 2 6.60 -0.11 -5.93
N GLN A 3 6.17 -0.44 -7.15
CA GLN A 3 4.80 -0.18 -7.58
C GLN A 3 3.97 -1.44 -7.37
N GLY A 4 2.69 -1.25 -7.09
CA GLY A 4 1.78 -2.37 -6.92
C GLY A 4 0.34 -1.91 -6.95
N THR A 5 -0.56 -2.87 -6.77
CA THR A 5 -1.99 -2.60 -6.69
C THR A 5 -2.54 -3.14 -5.39
N VAL A 6 -3.49 -2.43 -4.83
CA VAL A 6 -4.13 -2.86 -3.59
C VAL A 6 -4.99 -4.08 -3.89
N LYS A 7 -4.72 -5.16 -3.19
CA LYS A 7 -5.52 -6.36 -3.30
C LYS A 7 -6.85 -6.17 -2.57
N TRP A 8 -6.76 -5.70 -1.33
CA TRP A 8 -7.91 -5.30 -0.55
C TRP A 8 -7.41 -4.53 0.67
N PHE A 9 -8.28 -3.73 1.25
CA PHE A 9 -8.00 -3.03 2.49
C PHE A 9 -9.28 -2.94 3.31
N ASP A 10 -9.17 -3.27 4.59
CA ASP A 10 -10.31 -3.26 5.51
C ASP A 10 -10.07 -2.22 6.59
N THR A 11 -10.85 -1.15 6.59
CA THR A 11 -10.69 -0.09 7.57
C THR A 11 -11.14 -0.51 8.96
N THR A 12 -12.02 -1.50 9.04
CA THR A 12 -12.45 -2.03 10.31
C THR A 12 -11.35 -2.83 10.99
N LYS A 13 -10.63 -3.63 10.21
CA LYS A 13 -9.50 -4.41 10.70
C LYS A 13 -8.22 -3.59 10.71
N LYS A 14 -8.21 -2.47 10.01
CA LYS A 14 -7.10 -1.51 9.98
C LYS A 14 -5.87 -2.04 9.26
N PHE A 15 -6.06 -2.96 8.32
CA PHE A 15 -4.96 -3.45 7.50
C PHE A 15 -5.45 -3.99 6.17
N GLY A 16 -4.53 -4.24 5.28
CA GLY A 16 -4.82 -4.83 4.00
C GLY A 16 -3.56 -5.40 3.36
N PHE A 17 -3.66 -5.74 2.08
CA PHE A 17 -2.54 -6.29 1.33
C PHE A 17 -2.42 -5.62 -0.03
N ILE A 18 -1.19 -5.48 -0.48
CA ILE A 18 -0.85 -4.91 -1.76
C ILE A 18 -0.15 -5.97 -2.58
N LYS A 19 -0.53 -6.11 -3.83
CA LYS A 19 0.13 -7.02 -4.75
C LYS A 19 1.22 -6.26 -5.50
N PRO A 20 2.50 -6.60 -5.31
CA PRO A 20 3.57 -5.92 -6.03
C PRO A 20 3.48 -6.14 -7.54
N ALA A 21 3.81 -5.11 -8.30
CA ALA A 21 3.78 -5.21 -9.75
C ALA A 21 4.80 -6.22 -10.28
N ASN A 22 5.86 -6.48 -9.52
CA ASN A 22 6.89 -7.43 -9.93
C ASN A 22 6.49 -8.90 -9.70
N GLY A 23 5.28 -9.13 -9.20
CA GLY A 23 4.77 -10.49 -9.05
C GLY A 23 5.21 -11.22 -7.79
N GLY A 24 5.78 -10.52 -6.84
CA GLY A 24 6.18 -11.12 -5.58
C GLY A 24 5.01 -11.41 -4.65
N GLU A 25 5.32 -11.76 -3.41
CA GLU A 25 4.31 -12.04 -2.41
C GLU A 25 3.52 -10.79 -2.04
N ASP A 26 2.28 -10.98 -1.57
CA ASP A 26 1.46 -9.89 -1.09
C ASP A 26 2.18 -9.17 0.06
N ILE A 27 2.10 -7.85 0.04
CA ILE A 27 2.76 -7.02 1.03
C ILE A 27 1.73 -6.50 2.02
N PHE A 28 1.95 -6.75 3.30
CA PHE A 28 1.08 -6.27 4.36
C PHE A 28 1.14 -4.74 4.45
N VAL A 29 -0.02 -4.11 4.62
CA VAL A 29 -0.07 -2.67 4.86
C VAL A 29 -1.00 -2.39 6.02
N HIS A 30 -0.50 -1.67 7.02
CA HIS A 30 -1.28 -1.27 8.19
C HIS A 30 -1.79 0.16 8.00
N ILE A 31 -2.91 0.47 8.65
CA ILE A 31 -3.50 1.80 8.52
C ILE A 31 -2.55 2.92 8.94
N SER A 32 -1.60 2.61 9.83
CA SER A 32 -0.62 3.60 10.23
C SER A 32 0.24 4.08 9.06
N ALA A 33 0.52 3.19 8.11
CA ALA A 33 1.25 3.59 6.91
C ALA A 33 0.42 4.53 6.04
N LEU A 34 -0.88 4.33 5.99
CA LEU A 34 -1.79 5.21 5.29
C LEU A 34 -1.82 6.59 5.96
N GLN A 35 -1.94 6.60 7.28
CA GLN A 35 -2.00 7.86 8.01
C GLN A 35 -0.73 8.67 7.84
N ALA A 36 0.41 8.01 7.83
CA ALA A 36 1.68 8.68 7.60
C ALA A 36 1.75 9.31 6.19
N ALA A 37 1.01 8.75 5.25
CA ALA A 37 0.93 9.27 3.89
C ALA A 37 -0.23 10.25 3.70
N GLY A 38 -1.00 10.52 4.75
CA GLY A 38 -2.15 11.40 4.67
C GLY A 38 -3.40 10.73 4.12
N LEU A 39 -3.46 9.41 4.15
CA LEU A 39 -4.57 8.65 3.60
C LEU A 39 -5.42 8.06 4.72
N THR A 40 -6.68 7.77 4.41
CA THR A 40 -7.60 7.15 5.37
C THR A 40 -7.94 5.72 5.00
N SER A 41 -7.92 5.39 3.71
CA SER A 41 -8.22 4.04 3.25
C SER A 41 -7.68 3.87 1.84
N LEU A 42 -7.73 2.62 1.35
CA LEU A 42 -7.33 2.30 -0.01
C LEU A 42 -8.47 1.53 -0.68
N GLU A 43 -8.60 1.73 -1.97
CA GLU A 43 -9.62 1.02 -2.75
C GLU A 43 -9.00 -0.22 -3.39
N ASN A 44 -9.83 -1.22 -3.64
CA ASN A 44 -9.38 -2.44 -4.32
C ASN A 44 -8.84 -2.08 -5.71
N ASN A 45 -7.74 -2.70 -6.08
CA ASN A 45 -7.09 -2.50 -7.37
C ASN A 45 -6.52 -1.10 -7.58
N GLN A 46 -6.42 -0.31 -6.54
CA GLN A 46 -5.83 1.02 -6.64
C GLN A 46 -4.32 0.91 -6.83
N ALA A 47 -3.78 1.70 -7.76
CA ALA A 47 -2.34 1.72 -7.99
C ALA A 47 -1.65 2.54 -6.90
N VAL A 48 -0.60 1.96 -6.34
CA VAL A 48 0.15 2.60 -5.26
C VAL A 48 1.64 2.38 -5.46
N GLU A 49 2.43 3.24 -4.82
CA GLU A 49 3.88 3.05 -4.72
C GLU A 49 4.24 2.99 -3.25
N PHE A 50 5.22 2.18 -2.93
CA PHE A 50 5.60 1.98 -1.53
C PHE A 50 7.01 1.44 -1.45
N GLU A 51 7.58 1.51 -0.24
CA GLU A 51 8.83 0.85 0.07
C GLU A 51 8.55 -0.40 0.88
N ILE A 52 9.35 -1.43 0.67
CA ILE A 52 9.18 -2.66 1.43
C ILE A 52 10.03 -2.57 2.69
N SER A 53 9.37 -2.70 3.83
CA SER A 53 10.02 -2.75 5.13
C SER A 53 9.92 -4.16 5.68
N GLU A 54 11.04 -4.73 6.08
CA GLU A 54 11.03 -6.08 6.63
C GLU A 54 11.34 -6.04 8.11
N GLU A 55 10.42 -6.55 8.91
CA GLU A 55 10.58 -6.66 10.34
C GLU A 55 10.16 -8.05 10.78
N ARG A 56 11.01 -8.69 11.56
CA ARG A 56 10.71 -10.02 12.12
C ARG A 56 10.33 -11.02 11.04
N GLY A 57 10.95 -10.94 9.89
CA GLY A 57 10.67 -11.84 8.79
C GLY A 57 9.39 -11.55 8.04
N ARG A 58 8.74 -10.42 8.32
CA ARG A 58 7.49 -10.03 7.67
C ARG A 58 7.70 -8.77 6.84
N LYS A 59 7.25 -8.81 5.60
CA LYS A 59 7.35 -7.64 4.71
C LYS A 59 6.10 -6.80 4.80
N SER A 60 6.28 -5.49 4.93
CA SER A 60 5.16 -4.56 5.00
C SER A 60 5.45 -3.34 4.15
N ALA A 61 4.38 -2.63 3.78
CA ALA A 61 4.52 -1.42 3.00
C ALA A 61 4.82 -0.24 3.92
N ALA A 62 5.75 0.59 3.48
CA ALA A 62 6.12 1.82 4.18
C ALA A 62 6.19 2.94 3.16
N ASN A 63 6.11 4.20 3.63
CA ASN A 63 6.20 5.38 2.75
C ASN A 63 5.26 5.28 1.56
N LEU A 64 4.02 4.92 1.84
CA LEU A 64 3.01 4.67 0.83
C LEU A 64 2.63 5.95 0.08
N LYS A 65 2.45 5.83 -1.24
CA LYS A 65 1.96 6.92 -2.07
C LYS A 65 0.95 6.38 -3.06
N LEU A 66 -0.03 7.20 -3.39
CA LEU A 66 -1.01 6.85 -4.41
C LEU A 66 -0.43 7.17 -5.78
N ALA A 67 -0.16 6.15 -6.56
CA ALA A 67 0.36 6.38 -7.91
C ALA A 67 -0.65 7.11 -8.78
N ALA A 68 -1.93 6.86 -8.56
CA ALA A 68 -3.00 7.49 -9.33
C ALA A 68 -3.18 8.96 -9.02
N ASP A 69 -2.75 9.41 -7.85
CA ASP A 69 -2.87 10.81 -7.46
C ASP A 69 -2.19 11.75 -8.44
N ILE A 70 -1.08 11.29 -8.98
CA ILE A 70 -0.31 12.10 -9.91
C ILE A 70 -1.15 12.45 -11.12
N LYS A 71 -1.95 11.52 -11.58
CA LYS A 71 -2.81 11.73 -12.74
C LYS A 71 -3.96 12.65 -12.42
N ILE A 72 -4.50 12.53 -11.24
CA ILE A 72 -5.64 13.34 -10.82
C ILE A 72 -5.22 14.78 -10.63
N ALA A 73 -4.04 15.00 -10.12
CA ALA A 73 -3.52 16.33 -9.90
C ALA A 73 -3.27 17.07 -11.21
N ALA A 74 -3.11 16.33 -12.25
CA ALA A 74 -2.93 16.93 -13.57
C ALA A 74 -4.29 17.26 -14.17
#